data_57b08cd854919a82414735aff08b82d8
#
_entry.id   57b08cd854919a82414735aff08b82d8
#
_cell.length_a   1.000
_cell.length_b   1.000
_cell.length_c   1.000
_cell.angle_alpha   90.00
_cell.angle_beta   90.00
_cell.angle_gamma   90.00
#
_symmetry.space_group_name_H-M   'P 1'
#
loop_
_entity.id
_entity.type
_entity.pdbx_description
1 polymer ?
#
loop_
_entity_poly.entity_id
_entity_poly.type
_entity_poly.pdbx_seq_one_letter_code
_entity_poly.pdbx_strand_id
1 'polypeptide(L)'
;MIPLKRIVRSDNWFSWKIPPLLAVAYAAFLVDGTDFISALQSLGLILVCIASVASYGHIVNDVFDVESDRKAGKPNVMAGMKPWQRAGLCLVTIVSGFVLLLLPERDWWSIAVLSANYL
;
A
#
# COMPACT_ATOMS: atom_id res chain seq x y z
N MET A 1 22.33 2.30 -5.07
CA MET A 1 21.11 1.65 -4.50
C MET A 1 19.97 2.66 -4.53
N ILE A 2 18.81 2.35 -5.12
CA ILE A 2 17.67 3.27 -5.18
C ILE A 2 17.01 3.26 -3.80
N PRO A 3 16.78 4.40 -3.13
CA PRO A 3 16.16 4.43 -1.83
C PRO A 3 14.69 4.00 -1.92
N LEU A 4 14.24 3.14 -1.02
CA LEU A 4 12.86 2.60 -0.96
C LEU A 4 11.80 3.71 -0.99
N LYS A 5 12.08 4.82 -0.32
CA LYS A 5 11.22 6.02 -0.30
C LYS A 5 10.85 6.55 -1.69
N ARG A 6 11.77 6.44 -2.67
CA ARG A 6 11.51 6.84 -4.05
C ARG A 6 10.63 5.84 -4.79
N ILE A 7 10.72 4.56 -4.45
CA ILE A 7 9.91 3.51 -5.09
C ILE A 7 8.46 3.63 -4.64
N VAL A 8 8.23 3.77 -3.33
CA VAL A 8 6.88 3.82 -2.74
C VAL A 8 6.26 5.21 -2.74
N ARG A 9 7.01 6.26 -3.09
CA ARG A 9 6.56 7.67 -3.10
C ARG A 9 5.83 8.08 -1.82
N SER A 10 6.31 7.62 -0.66
CA SER A 10 5.64 7.82 0.64
C SER A 10 5.31 9.29 0.96
N ASP A 11 6.10 10.24 0.47
CA ASP A 11 5.86 11.68 0.67
C ASP A 11 4.53 12.14 0.07
N ASN A 12 4.03 11.47 -0.97
CA ASN A 12 2.82 11.87 -1.68
C ASN A 12 1.52 11.46 -0.98
N TRP A 13 1.59 10.47 -0.09
CA TRP A 13 0.37 9.91 0.50
C TRP A 13 0.43 9.73 2.02
N PHE A 14 1.62 9.58 2.61
CA PHE A 14 1.75 9.28 4.03
C PHE A 14 1.15 10.38 4.92
N SER A 15 1.58 11.64 4.73
CA SER A 15 1.20 12.76 5.61
C SER A 15 -0.27 13.16 5.50
N TRP A 16 -0.90 12.91 4.34
CA TRP A 16 -2.26 13.38 4.06
C TRP A 16 -3.33 12.32 4.17
N LYS A 17 -3.00 11.06 3.83
CA LYS A 17 -3.97 9.96 3.78
C LYS A 17 -3.96 9.11 5.04
N ILE A 18 -2.79 8.86 5.62
CA ILE A 18 -2.67 7.98 6.78
C ILE A 18 -3.34 8.55 8.03
N PRO A 19 -3.10 9.80 8.46
CA PRO A 19 -3.70 10.32 9.69
C PRO A 19 -5.23 10.24 9.76
N PRO A 20 -6.00 10.68 8.74
CA PRO A 20 -7.45 10.57 8.80
C PRO A 20 -7.93 9.11 8.80
N LEU A 21 -7.28 8.20 8.07
CA LEU A 21 -7.65 6.79 8.07
C LEU A 21 -7.42 6.14 9.44
N LEU A 22 -6.28 6.44 10.08
CA LEU A 22 -6.01 5.96 11.43
C LEU A 22 -6.97 6.55 12.46
N ALA A 23 -7.36 7.82 12.32
CA ALA A 23 -8.33 8.45 13.22
C ALA A 23 -9.69 7.74 13.14
N VAL A 24 -10.16 7.40 11.94
CA VAL A 24 -11.41 6.66 11.74
C VAL A 24 -11.32 5.25 12.34
N ALA A 25 -10.22 4.53 12.06
CA ALA A 25 -10.01 3.19 12.61
C ALA A 25 -9.97 3.20 14.16
N TYR A 26 -9.24 4.17 14.73
CA TYR A 26 -9.17 4.33 16.18
C TYR A 26 -10.53 4.65 16.81
N ALA A 27 -11.32 5.55 16.19
CA ALA A 27 -12.67 5.86 16.65
C ALA A 27 -13.59 4.63 16.61
N ALA A 28 -13.49 3.80 15.57
CA ALA A 28 -14.22 2.53 15.48
C ALA A 28 -13.87 1.59 16.64
N PHE A 29 -12.58 1.39 16.93
CA PHE A 29 -12.15 0.55 18.06
C PHE A 29 -12.65 1.05 19.42
N LEU A 30 -12.71 2.36 19.61
CA LEU A 30 -13.27 2.94 20.85
C LEU A 30 -14.77 2.65 20.98
N VAL A 31 -15.51 2.74 19.88
CA VAL A 31 -16.96 2.46 19.88
C VAL A 31 -17.22 0.98 20.13
N ASP A 32 -16.43 0.10 19.54
CA ASP A 32 -16.56 -1.36 19.68
C ASP A 32 -16.05 -1.89 21.03
N GLY A 33 -15.37 -1.04 21.83
CA GLY A 33 -14.79 -1.45 23.10
C GLY A 33 -13.58 -2.40 22.95
N THR A 34 -12.91 -2.34 21.81
CA THR A 34 -11.72 -3.16 21.54
C THR A 34 -10.60 -2.83 22.53
N ASP A 35 -9.97 -3.84 23.12
CA ASP A 35 -8.84 -3.63 24.02
C ASP A 35 -7.63 -3.01 23.29
N PHE A 36 -6.79 -2.32 24.06
CA PHE A 36 -5.67 -1.52 23.52
C PHE A 36 -4.69 -2.36 22.68
N ILE A 37 -4.37 -3.58 23.10
CA ILE A 37 -3.39 -4.43 22.40
C ILE A 37 -3.95 -4.90 21.07
N SER A 38 -5.19 -5.38 21.06
CA SER A 38 -5.89 -5.79 19.83
C SER A 38 -6.07 -4.63 18.87
N ALA A 39 -6.43 -3.44 19.37
CA ALA A 39 -6.52 -2.23 18.56
C ALA A 39 -5.17 -1.86 17.93
N LEU A 40 -4.07 -1.92 18.68
CA LEU A 40 -2.73 -1.60 18.19
C LEU A 40 -2.26 -2.60 17.12
N GLN A 41 -2.52 -3.90 17.31
CA GLN A 41 -2.21 -4.94 16.31
C GLN A 41 -3.00 -4.70 15.01
N SER A 42 -4.30 -4.45 15.11
CA SER A 42 -5.17 -4.18 13.98
C SER A 42 -4.77 -2.92 13.22
N LEU A 43 -4.41 -1.83 13.94
CA LEU A 43 -3.88 -0.62 13.32
C LEU A 43 -2.58 -0.88 12.57
N GLY A 44 -1.68 -1.70 13.11
CA GLY A 44 -0.44 -2.10 12.45
C GLY A 44 -0.70 -2.83 11.13
N LEU A 45 -1.63 -3.80 11.13
CA LEU A 45 -2.02 -4.53 9.92
C LEU A 45 -2.68 -3.62 8.87
N ILE A 46 -3.58 -2.72 9.31
CA ILE A 46 -4.21 -1.72 8.44
C ILE A 46 -3.16 -0.82 7.78
N LEU A 47 -2.17 -0.35 8.55
CA LEU A 47 -1.08 0.46 8.02
C LEU A 47 -0.28 -0.28 6.94
N VAL A 48 0.08 -1.53 7.17
CA VAL A 48 0.79 -2.35 6.18
C VAL A 48 -0.05 -2.51 4.92
N CYS A 49 -1.34 -2.78 5.05
CA CYS A 49 -2.25 -2.89 3.90
C CYS A 49 -2.32 -1.59 3.09
N ILE A 50 -2.57 -0.45 3.75
CA ILE A 50 -2.66 0.85 3.08
C ILE A 50 -1.35 1.19 2.37
N ALA A 51 -0.21 1.00 3.04
CA ALA A 51 1.11 1.24 2.46
C ALA A 51 1.35 0.35 1.23
N SER A 52 0.92 -0.90 1.28
CA SER A 52 1.07 -1.86 0.19
C SER A 52 0.23 -1.49 -1.03
N VAL A 53 -1.05 -1.18 -0.84
CA VAL A 53 -1.95 -0.75 -1.92
C VAL A 53 -1.47 0.56 -2.55
N ALA A 54 -1.10 1.56 -1.72
CA ALA A 54 -0.59 2.83 -2.22
C ALA A 54 0.72 2.66 -3.01
N SER A 55 1.63 1.82 -2.50
CA SER A 55 2.89 1.53 -3.19
C SER A 55 2.66 0.80 -4.51
N TYR A 56 1.75 -0.18 -4.54
CA TYR A 56 1.38 -0.90 -5.74
C TYR A 56 0.90 0.05 -6.85
N GLY A 57 -0.04 0.95 -6.54
CA GLY A 57 -0.55 1.92 -7.51
C GLY A 57 0.56 2.81 -8.09
N HIS A 58 1.51 3.27 -7.26
CA HIS A 58 2.66 4.06 -7.74
C HIS A 58 3.63 3.23 -8.59
N ILE A 59 3.91 1.98 -8.20
CA ILE A 59 4.80 1.09 -8.95
C ILE A 59 4.20 0.80 -10.33
N VAL A 60 2.91 0.47 -10.40
CA VAL A 60 2.21 0.18 -11.65
C VAL A 60 2.24 1.40 -12.57
N ASN A 61 1.89 2.59 -12.06
CA ASN A 61 1.96 3.82 -12.85
C ASN A 61 3.37 4.06 -13.37
N ASP A 62 4.40 3.97 -12.52
CA ASP A 62 5.79 4.17 -12.94
C ASP A 62 6.25 3.14 -13.98
N VAL A 63 5.74 1.90 -13.92
CA VAL A 63 6.04 0.87 -14.94
C VAL A 63 5.42 1.22 -16.29
N PHE A 64 4.16 1.68 -16.31
CA PHE A 64 3.49 2.08 -17.56
C PHE A 64 4.03 3.40 -18.12
N ASP A 65 4.49 4.31 -17.25
CA ASP A 65 4.97 5.64 -17.64
C ASP A 65 6.44 5.67 -18.07
N VAL A 66 7.18 4.56 -18.06
CA VAL A 66 8.61 4.52 -18.40
C VAL A 66 8.91 5.22 -19.73
N GLU A 67 8.14 4.95 -20.77
CA GLU A 67 8.39 5.49 -22.10
C GLU A 67 7.94 6.96 -22.21
N SER A 68 6.80 7.31 -21.63
CA SER A 68 6.29 8.69 -21.61
C SER A 68 7.19 9.61 -20.79
N ASP A 69 7.65 9.16 -19.63
CA ASP A 69 8.58 9.90 -18.78
C ASP A 69 9.94 10.08 -19.47
N ARG A 70 10.43 9.06 -20.15
CA ARG A 70 11.67 9.15 -20.94
C ARG A 70 11.57 10.23 -22.02
N LYS A 71 10.47 10.28 -22.76
CA LYS A 71 10.23 11.31 -23.80
C LYS A 71 10.09 12.71 -23.21
N ALA A 72 9.52 12.81 -22.00
CA ALA A 72 9.35 14.07 -21.30
C ALA A 72 10.58 14.51 -20.50
N GLY A 73 11.69 13.74 -20.51
CA GLY A 73 12.89 14.02 -19.73
C GLY A 73 12.69 13.90 -18.21
N LYS A 74 11.66 13.20 -17.76
CA LYS A 74 11.35 13.00 -16.34
C LYS A 74 12.07 11.77 -15.77
N PRO A 75 12.57 11.84 -14.54
CA PRO A 75 13.18 10.69 -13.89
C PRO A 75 12.10 9.65 -13.54
N ASN A 76 12.28 8.41 -14.00
CA ASN A 76 11.44 7.26 -13.65
C ASN A 76 12.30 6.15 -13.05
N VAL A 77 11.97 5.73 -11.84
CA VAL A 77 12.73 4.74 -11.07
C VAL A 77 12.71 3.37 -11.75
N MET A 78 11.59 3.04 -12.40
CA MET A 78 11.41 1.75 -13.06
C MET A 78 12.20 1.62 -14.36
N ALA A 79 12.62 2.75 -14.97
CA ALA A 79 13.37 2.74 -16.23
C ALA A 79 14.68 1.95 -16.14
N GLY A 80 15.36 1.99 -14.98
CA GLY A 80 16.62 1.26 -14.74
C GLY A 80 16.45 -0.18 -14.26
N MET A 81 15.22 -0.67 -14.06
CA MET A 81 14.95 -1.99 -13.50
C MET A 81 14.64 -3.02 -14.59
N LYS A 82 15.12 -4.25 -14.37
CA LYS A 82 14.79 -5.39 -15.23
C LYS A 82 13.30 -5.79 -15.03
N PRO A 83 12.64 -6.38 -16.07
CA PRO A 83 11.23 -6.76 -15.98
C PRO A 83 10.88 -7.62 -14.75
N TRP A 84 11.74 -8.60 -14.42
CA TRP A 84 11.52 -9.46 -13.26
C TRP A 84 11.60 -8.72 -11.91
N GLN A 85 12.41 -7.63 -11.82
CA GLN A 85 12.49 -6.80 -10.62
C GLN A 85 11.20 -5.98 -10.43
N ARG A 86 10.65 -5.44 -11.53
CA ARG A 86 9.36 -4.73 -11.51
C ARG A 86 8.22 -5.66 -11.10
N ALA A 87 8.18 -6.86 -11.70
CA ALA A 87 7.18 -7.89 -11.34
C ALA A 87 7.33 -8.33 -9.86
N GLY A 88 8.56 -8.50 -9.38
CA GLY A 88 8.83 -8.83 -7.99
C GLY A 88 8.33 -7.76 -7.01
N LEU A 89 8.51 -6.46 -7.34
CA LEU A 89 7.99 -5.37 -6.52
C LEU A 89 6.45 -5.37 -6.48
N CYS A 90 5.79 -5.56 -7.63
CA CYS A 90 4.33 -5.69 -7.67
C CYS A 90 3.87 -6.88 -6.81
N LEU A 91 4.51 -8.05 -6.96
CA LEU A 91 4.15 -9.23 -6.19
C LEU A 91 4.31 -9.01 -4.67
N VAL A 92 5.42 -8.42 -4.24
CA VAL A 92 5.66 -8.11 -2.82
C VAL A 92 4.58 -7.18 -2.27
N THR A 93 4.20 -6.14 -3.01
CA THR A 93 3.15 -5.21 -2.55
C THR A 93 1.77 -5.87 -2.52
N ILE A 94 1.44 -6.74 -3.47
CA ILE A 94 0.19 -7.51 -3.45
C ILE A 94 0.17 -8.43 -2.22
N VAL A 95 1.20 -9.26 -2.04
CA VAL A 95 1.27 -10.21 -0.93
C VAL A 95 1.22 -9.50 0.42
N SER A 96 1.95 -8.40 0.59
CA SER A 96 1.91 -7.63 1.85
C SER A 96 0.58 -6.92 2.08
N GLY A 97 -0.16 -6.55 1.03
CA GLY A 97 -1.50 -5.97 1.17
C GLY A 97 -2.52 -6.96 1.74
N PHE A 98 -2.38 -8.24 1.40
CA PHE A 98 -3.27 -9.28 1.94
C PHE A 98 -2.98 -9.67 3.41
N VAL A 99 -2.05 -8.97 4.09
CA VAL A 99 -1.79 -9.17 5.52
C VAL A 99 -3.02 -8.97 6.40
N LEU A 100 -4.00 -8.18 5.96
CA LEU A 100 -5.29 -8.03 6.64
C LEU A 100 -6.05 -9.34 6.81
N LEU A 101 -5.76 -10.37 6.01
CA LEU A 101 -6.33 -11.71 6.20
C LEU A 101 -5.89 -12.37 7.51
N LEU A 102 -4.90 -11.81 8.19
CA LEU A 102 -4.48 -12.24 9.52
C LEU A 102 -5.39 -11.73 10.64
N LEU A 103 -6.30 -10.78 10.35
CA LEU A 103 -7.31 -10.34 11.31
C LEU A 103 -8.32 -11.47 11.58
N PRO A 104 -8.74 -11.68 12.85
CA PRO A 104 -9.66 -12.76 13.22
C PRO A 104 -11.06 -12.60 12.61
N GLU A 105 -11.54 -11.36 12.50
CA GLU A 105 -12.89 -11.01 12.01
C GLU A 105 -12.87 -10.58 10.54
N ARG A 106 -12.38 -11.46 9.67
CA ARG A 106 -12.38 -11.21 8.23
C ARG A 106 -13.69 -11.67 7.59
N ASP A 107 -14.23 -10.83 6.72
CA ASP A 107 -15.37 -11.18 5.88
C ASP A 107 -14.98 -11.21 4.39
N TRP A 108 -15.85 -11.83 3.57
CA TRP A 108 -15.62 -11.92 2.13
C TRP A 108 -15.64 -10.56 1.43
N TRP A 109 -16.38 -9.59 1.98
CA TRP A 109 -16.44 -8.23 1.43
C TRP A 109 -15.12 -7.51 1.59
N SER A 110 -14.46 -7.62 2.73
CA SER A 110 -13.12 -7.07 2.95
C SER A 110 -12.11 -7.64 1.95
N ILE A 111 -12.16 -8.94 1.68
CA ILE A 111 -11.30 -9.59 0.68
C ILE A 111 -11.61 -9.08 -0.72
N ALA A 112 -12.90 -8.98 -1.09
CA ALA A 112 -13.31 -8.51 -2.41
C ALA A 112 -12.89 -7.05 -2.65
N VAL A 113 -13.13 -6.16 -1.67
CA VAL A 113 -12.73 -4.75 -1.75
C VAL A 113 -11.22 -4.61 -1.84
N LEU A 114 -10.46 -5.36 -1.04
CA LEU A 114 -9.00 -5.34 -1.11
C LEU A 114 -8.51 -5.81 -2.48
N SER A 115 -9.06 -6.91 -2.99
CA SER A 115 -8.70 -7.43 -4.31
C SER A 115 -8.97 -6.44 -5.43
N ALA A 116 -10.10 -5.72 -5.36
CA ALA A 116 -10.45 -4.69 -6.34
C ALA A 116 -9.45 -3.51 -6.39
N ASN A 117 -8.70 -3.26 -5.33
CA ASN A 117 -7.68 -2.21 -5.32
C ASN A 117 -6.39 -2.58 -6.08
N TYR A 118 -6.24 -3.85 -6.48
CA TYR A 118 -5.09 -4.35 -7.25
C TYR A 118 -5.42 -4.60 -8.74
N LEU A 119 -6.65 -4.38 -9.16
CA LEU A 119 -7.10 -4.49 -10.56
C LEU A 119 -7.01 -3.16 -11.30
#